data_483ed8a14e9b9b76a5b3fea62a0ff877
#
_entry.id   483ed8a14e9b9b76a5b3fea62a0ff877
#
_cell.length_a   1.000
_cell.length_b   1.000
_cell.length_c   1.000
_cell.angle_alpha   90.00
_cell.angle_beta   90.00
_cell.angle_gamma   90.00
#
_symmetry.space_group_name_H-M   'P 1'
#
loop_
_entity.id
_entity.type
_entity.pdbx_description
1 polymer ?
#
loop_
_entity_poly.entity_id
_entity_poly.type
_entity_poly.pdbx_seq_one_letter_code
_entity_poly.pdbx_strand_id
1 'polypeptide(L)'
;MKTNDKIFTTAMIYGLVLVIAHGYVLDKVNESQTETVREVAAVMAPYERFLTPTPTPMPTSTPTNTPTPLPTATPTPICLMSNQEYYNECVARGLVTPANDYDDRITKDRGGYMGPSGRETYYNLKMDLCVYYMRELGYDEVEYPYWIRDDGAKMLGNYVMCAANWSIRPKGTIIPTSLGDAIVVDTGDFVTEFPYGVDLAVDW
;
A
#
# COMPACT_ATOMS: atom_id res chain seq x y z
N MET A 1 -26.88 -51.08 -19.19
CA MET A 1 -25.88 -50.30 -19.93
C MET A 1 -26.41 -49.00 -20.61
N LYS A 2 -27.63 -48.53 -20.30
CA LYS A 2 -28.21 -47.31 -20.95
C LYS A 2 -28.29 -46.06 -20.08
N THR A 3 -27.89 -46.11 -18.79
CA THR A 3 -28.05 -44.97 -17.86
C THR A 3 -26.78 -44.13 -17.78
N ASN A 4 -25.60 -44.73 -17.94
CA ASN A 4 -24.32 -44.03 -17.86
C ASN A 4 -24.07 -43.12 -19.09
N ASP A 5 -24.54 -43.51 -20.27
CA ASP A 5 -24.35 -42.68 -21.48
C ASP A 5 -25.13 -41.34 -21.42
N LYS A 6 -26.31 -41.33 -20.80
CA LYS A 6 -27.10 -40.10 -20.63
C LYS A 6 -26.46 -39.14 -19.67
N ILE A 7 -25.87 -39.63 -18.57
CA ILE A 7 -25.19 -38.79 -17.58
C ILE A 7 -23.93 -38.16 -18.20
N PHE A 8 -23.17 -38.94 -18.97
CA PHE A 8 -21.96 -38.46 -19.63
C PHE A 8 -22.26 -37.41 -20.69
N THR A 9 -23.29 -37.60 -21.49
CA THR A 9 -23.73 -36.64 -22.53
C THR A 9 -24.23 -35.34 -21.89
N THR A 10 -24.98 -35.41 -20.78
CA THR A 10 -25.47 -34.24 -20.07
C THR A 10 -24.32 -33.43 -19.47
N ALA A 11 -23.33 -34.09 -18.85
CA ALA A 11 -22.15 -33.41 -18.29
C ALA A 11 -21.28 -32.72 -19.35
N MET A 12 -21.13 -33.34 -20.54
CA MET A 12 -20.43 -32.71 -21.66
C MET A 12 -21.15 -31.48 -22.20
N ILE A 13 -22.48 -31.51 -22.30
CA ILE A 13 -23.28 -30.34 -22.75
C ILE A 13 -23.17 -29.18 -21.75
N TYR A 14 -23.25 -29.46 -20.43
CA TYR A 14 -23.08 -28.43 -19.41
C TYR A 14 -21.67 -27.85 -19.43
N GLY A 15 -20.62 -28.67 -19.60
CA GLY A 15 -19.26 -28.20 -19.74
C GLY A 15 -19.07 -27.28 -20.95
N LEU A 16 -19.64 -27.64 -22.10
CA LEU A 16 -19.57 -26.83 -23.32
C LEU A 16 -20.31 -25.50 -23.20
N VAL A 17 -21.49 -25.50 -22.56
CA VAL A 17 -22.27 -24.27 -22.32
C VAL A 17 -21.52 -23.31 -21.39
N LEU A 18 -20.87 -23.84 -20.34
CA LEU A 18 -20.04 -23.02 -19.44
C LEU A 18 -18.84 -22.40 -20.14
N VAL A 19 -18.16 -23.13 -21.02
CA VAL A 19 -17.01 -22.60 -21.79
C VAL A 19 -17.46 -21.51 -22.76
N ILE A 20 -18.59 -21.70 -23.46
CA ILE A 20 -19.14 -20.69 -24.38
C ILE A 20 -19.60 -19.44 -23.62
N ALA A 21 -20.28 -19.61 -22.48
CA ALA A 21 -20.70 -18.48 -21.64
C ALA A 21 -19.49 -17.69 -21.08
N HIS A 22 -18.43 -18.39 -20.68
CA HIS A 22 -17.20 -17.75 -20.20
C HIS A 22 -16.49 -16.97 -21.33
N GLY A 23 -16.40 -17.54 -22.53
CA GLY A 23 -15.88 -16.86 -23.72
C GLY A 23 -16.68 -15.60 -24.07
N TYR A 24 -18.00 -15.66 -24.05
CA TYR A 24 -18.86 -14.53 -24.34
C TYR A 24 -18.71 -13.39 -23.31
N VAL A 25 -18.57 -13.71 -22.02
CA VAL A 25 -18.34 -12.71 -20.96
C VAL A 25 -16.98 -12.03 -21.15
N LEU A 26 -15.93 -12.80 -21.47
CA LEU A 26 -14.59 -12.24 -21.70
C LEU A 26 -14.57 -11.32 -22.94
N ASP A 27 -15.26 -11.69 -24.01
CA ASP A 27 -15.38 -10.83 -25.21
C ASP A 27 -16.10 -9.51 -24.89
N LYS A 28 -17.18 -9.57 -24.11
CA LYS A 28 -17.94 -8.37 -23.72
C LYS A 28 -17.14 -7.44 -22.79
N VAL A 29 -16.37 -8.01 -21.87
CA VAL A 29 -15.47 -7.22 -21.01
C VAL A 29 -14.36 -6.57 -21.85
N ASN A 30 -13.80 -7.29 -22.83
CA ASN A 30 -12.75 -6.75 -23.69
C ASN A 30 -13.28 -5.64 -24.64
N GLU A 31 -14.48 -5.80 -25.21
CA GLU A 31 -15.15 -4.75 -26.00
C GLU A 31 -15.37 -3.48 -25.16
N SER A 32 -15.89 -3.61 -23.93
CA SER A 32 -16.14 -2.48 -23.03
C SER A 32 -14.85 -1.75 -22.65
N GLN A 33 -13.75 -2.48 -22.38
CA GLN A 33 -12.44 -1.88 -22.11
C GLN A 33 -11.87 -1.13 -23.32
N THR A 34 -12.05 -1.68 -24.52
CA THR A 34 -11.56 -1.07 -25.76
C THR A 34 -12.33 0.23 -26.08
N GLU A 35 -13.62 0.26 -25.80
CA GLU A 35 -14.46 1.45 -26.00
C GLU A 35 -14.11 2.55 -25.01
N THR A 36 -13.88 2.22 -23.74
CA THR A 36 -13.42 3.17 -22.71
C THR A 36 -12.06 3.77 -23.06
N VAL A 37 -11.11 2.98 -23.55
CA VAL A 37 -9.78 3.46 -23.98
C VAL A 37 -9.90 4.39 -25.19
N ARG A 38 -10.79 4.09 -26.14
CA ARG A 38 -11.08 4.97 -27.29
C ARG A 38 -11.69 6.31 -26.88
N GLU A 39 -12.61 6.28 -25.93
CA GLU A 39 -13.27 7.48 -25.42
C GLU A 39 -12.28 8.39 -24.69
N VAL A 40 -11.43 7.82 -23.83
CA VAL A 40 -10.34 8.54 -23.14
C VAL A 40 -9.35 9.12 -24.15
N ALA A 41 -8.93 8.34 -25.15
CA ALA A 41 -8.03 8.82 -26.21
C ALA A 41 -8.63 9.97 -27.00
N ALA A 42 -9.94 9.93 -27.31
CA ALA A 42 -10.63 11.00 -28.04
C ALA A 42 -10.73 12.30 -27.21
N VAL A 43 -10.89 12.18 -25.88
CA VAL A 43 -10.90 13.34 -24.96
C VAL A 43 -9.50 13.92 -24.78
N MET A 44 -8.45 13.11 -24.82
CA MET A 44 -7.06 13.54 -24.62
C MET A 44 -6.40 14.10 -25.90
N ALA A 45 -6.88 13.73 -27.09
CA ALA A 45 -6.32 14.17 -28.37
C ALA A 45 -6.22 15.72 -28.55
N PRO A 46 -7.14 16.56 -28.04
CA PRO A 46 -6.99 18.01 -28.08
C PRO A 46 -5.86 18.55 -27.19
N TYR A 47 -5.46 17.82 -26.16
CA TYR A 47 -4.45 18.26 -25.16
C TYR A 47 -3.01 17.95 -25.58
N GLU A 48 -2.80 17.01 -26.52
CA GLU A 48 -1.45 16.69 -27.03
C GLU A 48 -0.80 17.86 -27.78
N ARG A 49 -1.58 18.80 -28.31
CA ARG A 49 -1.05 19.99 -28.96
C ARG A 49 -0.34 20.97 -28.03
N PHE A 50 -0.55 20.84 -26.71
CA PHE A 50 0.08 21.71 -25.70
C PHE A 50 1.37 21.12 -25.14
N LEU A 51 1.72 19.88 -25.50
CA LEU A 51 2.91 19.18 -24.99
C LEU A 51 4.13 19.23 -25.92
N THR A 52 3.98 19.80 -27.15
CA THR A 52 5.14 20.04 -28.03
C THR A 52 5.73 21.41 -27.73
N PRO A 53 6.89 21.51 -27.07
CA PRO A 53 7.56 22.80 -26.93
C PRO A 53 8.00 23.31 -28.32
N THR A 54 7.51 24.49 -28.70
CA THR A 54 8.00 25.22 -29.86
C THR A 54 9.50 25.46 -29.65
N PRO A 55 10.40 25.10 -30.58
CA PRO A 55 11.82 25.37 -30.43
C PRO A 55 12.07 26.87 -30.37
N THR A 56 12.42 27.35 -29.19
CA THR A 56 12.88 28.72 -28.99
C THR A 56 14.30 28.82 -29.59
N PRO A 57 14.62 29.87 -30.39
CA PRO A 57 15.96 30.01 -30.91
C PRO A 57 16.98 30.13 -29.80
N MET A 58 17.99 29.27 -29.87
CA MET A 58 19.06 29.18 -28.88
C MET A 58 19.86 30.49 -28.88
N PRO A 59 19.99 31.19 -27.75
CA PRO A 59 20.89 32.36 -27.66
C PRO A 59 22.33 31.89 -27.81
N THR A 60 23.06 32.60 -28.64
CA THR A 60 24.50 32.43 -28.86
C THR A 60 25.23 32.60 -27.52
N SER A 61 26.05 31.63 -27.15
CA SER A 61 26.80 31.60 -25.90
C SER A 61 27.78 32.76 -25.78
N THR A 62 27.50 33.65 -24.84
CA THR A 62 28.49 34.62 -24.29
C THR A 62 29.48 33.82 -23.43
N PRO A 63 30.82 34.07 -23.50
CA PRO A 63 31.78 33.36 -22.68
C PRO A 63 31.46 33.56 -21.20
N THR A 64 30.94 32.51 -20.54
CA THR A 64 30.69 32.50 -19.12
C THR A 64 31.96 32.24 -18.36
N ASN A 65 32.30 33.11 -17.43
CA ASN A 65 33.37 32.90 -16.46
C ASN A 65 33.25 31.53 -15.83
N THR A 66 34.35 30.74 -15.90
CA THR A 66 34.45 29.42 -15.29
C THR A 66 34.04 29.52 -13.81
N PRO A 67 32.96 28.85 -13.37
CA PRO A 67 32.61 28.88 -11.95
C PRO A 67 33.74 28.23 -11.15
N THR A 68 34.21 28.92 -10.13
CA THR A 68 35.07 28.36 -9.09
C THR A 68 34.37 27.08 -8.57
N PRO A 69 35.07 25.91 -8.51
CA PRO A 69 34.42 24.71 -8.01
C PRO A 69 33.90 24.97 -6.61
N LEU A 70 32.59 24.87 -6.46
CA LEU A 70 31.94 24.87 -5.15
C LEU A 70 32.56 23.75 -4.33
N PRO A 71 32.97 23.96 -3.08
CA PRO A 71 33.55 22.91 -2.26
C PRO A 71 32.56 21.73 -2.25
N THR A 72 33.04 20.59 -2.76
CA THR A 72 32.30 19.33 -2.68
C THR A 72 31.98 19.09 -1.21
N ALA A 73 30.72 19.10 -0.85
CA ALA A 73 30.30 18.78 0.49
C ALA A 73 30.88 17.41 0.82
N THR A 74 31.80 17.38 1.79
CA THR A 74 32.31 16.12 2.35
C THR A 74 31.08 15.35 2.80
N PRO A 75 30.87 14.10 2.33
CA PRO A 75 29.72 13.32 2.78
C PRO A 75 29.79 13.28 4.29
N THR A 76 28.79 13.88 4.95
CA THR A 76 28.59 13.72 6.39
C THR A 76 28.57 12.21 6.63
N PRO A 77 29.37 11.67 7.57
CA PRO A 77 29.30 10.24 7.86
C PRO A 77 27.84 9.91 8.10
N ILE A 78 27.29 8.97 7.34
CA ILE A 78 25.98 8.41 7.61
C ILE A 78 26.14 7.78 8.99
N CYS A 79 25.73 8.49 10.03
CA CYS A 79 25.58 7.93 11.35
C CYS A 79 24.59 6.77 11.12
N LEU A 80 25.05 5.54 11.35
CA LEU A 80 24.20 4.34 11.26
C LEU A 80 23.24 4.39 12.46
N MET A 81 22.23 5.26 12.36
CA MET A 81 21.15 5.31 13.33
C MET A 81 20.40 3.98 13.24
N SER A 82 20.04 3.43 14.39
CA SER A 82 19.07 2.34 14.44
C SER A 82 17.71 2.83 13.92
N ASN A 83 16.86 1.91 13.49
CA ASN A 83 15.49 2.27 13.07
C ASN A 83 14.73 2.99 14.17
N GLN A 84 14.95 2.62 15.44
CA GLN A 84 14.34 3.30 16.59
C GLN A 84 14.83 4.75 16.75
N GLU A 85 16.13 5.01 16.61
CA GLU A 85 16.67 6.37 16.68
C GLU A 85 16.17 7.24 15.54
N TYR A 86 16.09 6.69 14.32
CA TYR A 86 15.55 7.38 13.16
C TYR A 86 14.05 7.71 13.36
N TYR A 87 13.27 6.76 13.86
CA TYR A 87 11.86 6.98 14.20
C TYR A 87 11.71 8.11 15.24
N ASN A 88 12.49 8.09 16.30
CA ASN A 88 12.47 9.12 17.35
C ASN A 88 12.81 10.51 16.79
N GLU A 89 13.76 10.61 15.86
CA GLU A 89 14.07 11.85 15.16
C GLU A 89 12.88 12.32 14.29
N CYS A 90 12.22 11.41 13.57
CA CYS A 90 11.03 11.74 12.79
C CYS A 90 9.88 12.24 13.67
N VAL A 91 9.67 11.63 14.84
CA VAL A 91 8.70 12.10 15.84
C VAL A 91 9.06 13.50 16.35
N ALA A 92 10.33 13.73 16.76
CA ALA A 92 10.80 15.02 17.24
C ALA A 92 10.63 16.14 16.23
N ARG A 93 10.70 15.83 14.94
CA ARG A 93 10.48 16.75 13.81
C ARG A 93 9.02 16.88 13.37
N GLY A 94 8.11 16.15 13.99
CA GLY A 94 6.68 16.14 13.63
C GLY A 94 6.36 15.52 12.27
N LEU A 95 7.23 14.64 11.78
CA LEU A 95 7.04 13.96 10.48
C LEU A 95 6.16 12.72 10.60
N VAL A 96 6.05 12.15 11.79
CA VAL A 96 5.17 11.01 12.12
C VAL A 96 4.48 11.27 13.46
N THR A 97 3.28 10.70 13.61
CA THR A 97 2.51 10.76 14.85
C THR A 97 2.99 9.62 15.78
N PRO A 98 3.45 9.92 16.99
CA PRO A 98 3.86 8.88 17.95
C PRO A 98 2.66 8.13 18.51
N ALA A 99 2.93 7.03 19.25
CA ALA A 99 1.94 6.41 20.11
C ALA A 99 1.42 7.40 21.15
N ASN A 100 0.14 7.27 21.51
CA ASN A 100 -0.46 8.00 22.63
C ASN A 100 0.19 7.60 23.97
N ASP A 101 -0.11 8.37 25.02
CA ASP A 101 0.27 8.00 26.38
C ASP A 101 -0.26 6.60 26.74
N TYR A 102 0.42 5.92 27.65
CA TYR A 102 0.10 4.53 28.02
C TYR A 102 -1.36 4.35 28.46
N ASP A 103 -1.94 5.31 29.15
CA ASP A 103 -3.34 5.27 29.61
C ASP A 103 -4.38 5.52 28.50
N ASP A 104 -3.93 6.07 27.38
CA ASP A 104 -4.79 6.46 26.24
C ASP A 104 -4.48 5.67 24.96
N ARG A 105 -4.09 4.41 25.10
CA ARG A 105 -3.80 3.52 23.97
C ARG A 105 -4.15 2.06 24.27
N ILE A 106 -4.13 1.25 23.22
CA ILE A 106 -4.20 -0.20 23.36
C ILE A 106 -2.92 -0.73 24.04
N THR A 107 -3.10 -1.71 24.91
CA THR A 107 -2.01 -2.40 25.61
C THR A 107 -2.33 -3.89 25.67
N LYS A 108 -1.34 -4.72 25.98
CA LYS A 108 -1.50 -6.17 26.16
C LYS A 108 -2.63 -6.52 27.13
N ASP A 109 -2.75 -5.79 28.23
CA ASP A 109 -3.76 -6.03 29.26
C ASP A 109 -5.15 -5.48 28.87
N ARG A 110 -5.19 -4.56 27.92
CA ARG A 110 -6.40 -3.95 27.41
C ARG A 110 -6.68 -4.48 26.00
N GLY A 111 -7.17 -5.70 25.88
CA GLY A 111 -7.37 -6.43 24.62
C GLY A 111 -8.24 -5.77 23.54
N GLY A 112 -8.81 -4.59 23.81
CA GLY A 112 -9.57 -3.75 22.88
C GLY A 112 -9.61 -2.30 23.35
N TYR A 113 -9.51 -1.37 22.40
CA TYR A 113 -9.50 0.07 22.65
C TYR A 113 -10.30 0.81 21.58
N MET A 114 -10.91 1.94 21.90
CA MET A 114 -11.54 2.81 20.90
C MET A 114 -10.54 3.90 20.49
N GLY A 115 -9.81 3.63 19.45
CA GLY A 115 -8.81 4.55 18.90
C GLY A 115 -9.40 5.56 17.91
N PRO A 116 -8.57 6.44 17.36
CA PRO A 116 -9.01 7.53 16.48
C PRO A 116 -9.67 7.04 15.18
N SER A 117 -9.30 5.86 14.68
CA SER A 117 -9.86 5.29 13.45
C SER A 117 -10.96 4.25 13.66
N GLY A 118 -11.34 3.97 14.92
CA GLY A 118 -12.34 2.99 15.30
C GLY A 118 -11.85 2.03 16.36
N ARG A 119 -12.57 0.89 16.51
CA ARG A 119 -12.19 -0.15 17.45
C ARG A 119 -10.84 -0.74 17.07
N GLU A 120 -9.90 -0.71 18.00
CA GLU A 120 -8.58 -1.32 17.89
C GLU A 120 -8.50 -2.62 18.69
N THR A 121 -7.90 -3.63 18.10
CA THR A 121 -7.45 -4.86 18.71
C THR A 121 -5.99 -5.08 18.33
N TYR A 122 -5.37 -6.14 18.79
CA TYR A 122 -4.00 -6.47 18.41
C TYR A 122 -3.84 -7.95 18.11
N TYR A 123 -2.81 -8.27 17.29
CA TYR A 123 -2.42 -9.63 16.97
C TYR A 123 -0.89 -9.78 16.93
N ASN A 124 -0.42 -10.98 17.26
CA ASN A 124 0.99 -11.33 17.18
C ASN A 124 1.20 -12.46 16.17
N LEU A 125 1.39 -12.11 14.89
CA LEU A 125 1.76 -13.05 13.84
C LEU A 125 3.12 -12.68 13.24
N LYS A 126 3.76 -13.65 12.57
CA LYS A 126 4.92 -13.37 11.73
C LYS A 126 4.49 -12.53 10.54
N MET A 127 5.20 -11.42 10.30
CA MET A 127 4.82 -10.47 9.26
C MET A 127 5.53 -10.69 7.91
N ASP A 128 6.33 -11.75 7.78
CA ASP A 128 7.15 -12.01 6.58
C ASP A 128 6.35 -11.97 5.29
N LEU A 129 5.16 -12.58 5.29
CA LEU A 129 4.29 -12.61 4.11
C LEU A 129 3.68 -11.22 3.82
N CYS A 130 3.28 -10.48 4.84
CA CYS A 130 2.78 -9.11 4.69
C CYS A 130 3.88 -8.20 4.14
N VAL A 131 5.09 -8.29 4.69
CA VAL A 131 6.27 -7.55 4.22
C VAL A 131 6.55 -7.89 2.76
N TYR A 132 6.56 -9.19 2.39
CA TYR A 132 6.76 -9.63 1.02
C TYR A 132 5.76 -8.96 0.05
N TYR A 133 4.46 -8.99 0.36
CA TYR A 133 3.46 -8.34 -0.49
C TYR A 133 3.59 -6.82 -0.54
N MET A 134 4.04 -6.19 0.54
CA MET A 134 4.30 -4.75 0.52
C MET A 134 5.51 -4.42 -0.37
N ARG A 135 6.56 -5.26 -0.42
CA ARG A 135 7.67 -5.14 -1.39
C ARG A 135 7.17 -5.19 -2.83
N GLU A 136 6.30 -6.15 -3.14
CA GLU A 136 5.67 -6.28 -4.48
C GLU A 136 4.85 -5.03 -4.87
N LEU A 137 4.33 -4.30 -3.88
CA LEU A 137 3.60 -3.04 -4.08
C LEU A 137 4.52 -1.81 -4.17
N GLY A 138 5.85 -1.97 -4.06
CA GLY A 138 6.83 -0.90 -4.19
C GLY A 138 7.29 -0.24 -2.89
N TYR A 139 6.91 -0.77 -1.73
CA TYR A 139 7.44 -0.33 -0.43
C TYR A 139 8.81 -0.97 -0.22
N ASP A 140 9.89 -0.35 -0.70
CA ASP A 140 11.24 -0.90 -0.66
C ASP A 140 11.81 -1.02 0.76
N GLU A 141 12.87 -1.82 0.92
CA GLU A 141 13.44 -2.12 2.23
C GLU A 141 14.21 -0.96 2.84
N VAL A 142 14.68 -0.02 2.04
CA VAL A 142 15.49 1.12 2.51
C VAL A 142 14.59 2.18 3.13
N GLU A 143 13.48 2.52 2.45
CA GLU A 143 12.53 3.52 2.92
C GLU A 143 11.54 2.93 3.92
N TYR A 144 11.18 1.65 3.77
CA TYR A 144 10.22 0.93 4.61
C TYR A 144 10.83 -0.34 5.23
N PRO A 145 11.90 -0.25 6.04
CA PRO A 145 12.44 -1.41 6.74
C PRO A 145 11.39 -2.04 7.65
N TYR A 146 11.40 -3.39 7.76
CA TYR A 146 10.63 -4.08 8.81
C TYR A 146 11.45 -4.14 10.09
N TRP A 147 10.86 -3.74 11.21
CA TRP A 147 11.50 -3.75 12.52
C TRP A 147 10.46 -3.74 13.64
N ILE A 148 10.90 -3.91 14.90
CA ILE A 148 10.04 -3.89 16.07
C ILE A 148 10.43 -2.68 16.92
N ARG A 149 9.46 -1.81 17.21
CA ARG A 149 9.62 -0.63 18.05
C ARG A 149 9.74 -1.04 19.52
N ASP A 150 10.36 -0.19 20.36
CA ASP A 150 10.64 -0.48 21.77
C ASP A 150 9.40 -0.86 22.60
N ASP A 151 8.21 -0.41 22.21
CA ASP A 151 6.94 -0.77 22.84
C ASP A 151 6.29 -2.04 22.24
N GLY A 152 6.98 -2.76 21.37
CA GLY A 152 6.55 -4.00 20.75
C GLY A 152 5.67 -3.83 19.51
N ALA A 153 5.42 -2.63 19.02
CA ALA A 153 4.73 -2.44 17.75
C ALA A 153 5.58 -2.91 16.57
N LYS A 154 5.00 -3.70 15.67
CA LYS A 154 5.67 -4.14 14.43
C LYS A 154 5.55 -3.05 13.38
N MET A 155 6.68 -2.60 12.87
CA MET A 155 6.80 -1.43 12.01
C MET A 155 7.14 -1.80 10.57
N LEU A 156 6.60 -1.02 9.64
CA LEU A 156 7.05 -0.96 8.25
C LEU A 156 7.43 0.51 7.95
N GLY A 157 8.72 0.79 7.81
CA GLY A 157 9.22 2.15 7.86
C GLY A 157 8.91 2.82 9.20
N ASN A 158 8.23 3.96 9.16
CA ASN A 158 7.82 4.72 10.33
C ASN A 158 6.35 4.44 10.76
N TYR A 159 5.69 3.43 10.18
CA TYR A 159 4.28 3.14 10.41
C TYR A 159 4.09 1.81 11.13
N VAL A 160 3.15 1.78 12.09
CA VAL A 160 2.72 0.52 12.72
C VAL A 160 2.00 -0.34 11.68
N MET A 161 2.35 -1.61 11.56
CA MET A 161 1.63 -2.51 10.66
C MET A 161 0.26 -2.86 11.24
N CYS A 162 -0.77 -2.90 10.40
CA CYS A 162 -2.12 -3.27 10.85
C CYS A 162 -2.90 -4.06 9.80
N ALA A 163 -3.92 -4.78 10.27
CA ALA A 163 -4.96 -5.37 9.45
C ALA A 163 -6.22 -4.50 9.50
N ALA A 164 -6.91 -4.37 8.36
CA ALA A 164 -8.16 -3.64 8.22
C ALA A 164 -9.01 -4.19 7.06
N ASN A 165 -10.23 -3.70 6.93
CA ASN A 165 -11.10 -4.04 5.81
C ASN A 165 -10.60 -3.40 4.51
N TRP A 166 -10.08 -4.19 3.58
CA TRP A 166 -9.52 -3.69 2.31
C TRP A 166 -10.54 -3.02 1.39
N SER A 167 -11.84 -3.30 1.56
CA SER A 167 -12.89 -2.62 0.79
C SER A 167 -13.09 -1.16 1.25
N ILE A 168 -12.68 -0.82 2.47
CA ILE A 168 -12.80 0.52 3.08
C ILE A 168 -11.44 1.20 3.15
N ARG A 169 -10.39 0.44 3.50
CA ARG A 169 -9.02 0.86 3.70
C ARG A 169 -8.09 -0.08 2.94
N PRO A 170 -7.86 0.16 1.66
CA PRO A 170 -6.98 -0.67 0.83
C PRO A 170 -5.59 -0.82 1.44
N LYS A 171 -4.88 -1.88 1.04
CA LYS A 171 -3.49 -2.12 1.44
C LYS A 171 -2.63 -0.89 1.10
N GLY A 172 -1.77 -0.46 2.03
CA GLY A 172 -0.98 0.76 1.93
C GLY A 172 -1.66 2.03 2.46
N THR A 173 -2.95 1.99 2.84
CA THR A 173 -3.61 3.14 3.47
C THR A 173 -2.96 3.45 4.83
N ILE A 174 -2.65 4.73 5.06
CA ILE A 174 -2.18 5.22 6.37
C ILE A 174 -3.38 5.70 7.17
N ILE A 175 -3.48 5.27 8.43
CA ILE A 175 -4.56 5.63 9.36
C ILE A 175 -3.99 5.98 10.73
N PRO A 176 -4.54 6.98 11.44
CA PRO A 176 -4.16 7.27 12.81
C PRO A 176 -4.67 6.17 13.75
N THR A 177 -3.83 5.73 14.69
CA THR A 177 -4.17 4.76 15.72
C THR A 177 -3.64 5.18 17.09
N SER A 178 -4.03 4.48 18.14
CA SER A 178 -3.51 4.75 19.48
C SER A 178 -2.03 4.42 19.63
N LEU A 179 -1.47 3.59 18.74
CA LEU A 179 -0.03 3.32 18.66
C LEU A 179 0.73 4.23 17.67
N GLY A 180 0.09 5.31 17.20
CA GLY A 180 0.60 6.21 16.19
C GLY A 180 0.04 5.90 14.80
N ASP A 181 0.62 6.52 13.76
CA ASP A 181 0.20 6.28 12.39
C ASP A 181 0.48 4.83 11.98
N ALA A 182 -0.53 4.16 11.43
CA ALA A 182 -0.44 2.76 11.01
C ALA A 182 -0.65 2.61 9.50
N ILE A 183 0.03 1.63 8.91
CA ILE A 183 -0.12 1.24 7.50
C ILE A 183 -0.88 -0.08 7.39
N VAL A 184 -1.92 -0.11 6.57
CA VAL A 184 -2.71 -1.32 6.31
C VAL A 184 -1.89 -2.28 5.44
N VAL A 185 -1.53 -3.43 6.00
CA VAL A 185 -0.75 -4.47 5.31
C VAL A 185 -1.49 -5.79 5.21
N ASP A 186 -2.52 -6.00 6.04
CA ASP A 186 -3.23 -7.26 6.20
C ASP A 186 -4.74 -7.06 6.33
N THR A 187 -5.49 -8.15 6.37
CA THR A 187 -6.92 -8.22 6.66
C THR A 187 -7.22 -9.49 7.44
N GLY A 188 -8.39 -9.60 8.04
CA GLY A 188 -8.79 -10.79 8.80
C GLY A 188 -10.30 -10.90 8.90
N ASP A 189 -10.80 -12.02 9.44
CA ASP A 189 -12.23 -12.32 9.55
C ASP A 189 -12.99 -11.34 10.46
N PHE A 190 -12.28 -10.64 11.37
CA PHE A 190 -12.87 -9.63 12.26
C PHE A 190 -13.57 -8.50 11.50
N VAL A 191 -13.19 -8.23 10.25
CA VAL A 191 -13.80 -7.17 9.42
C VAL A 191 -15.28 -7.43 9.10
N THR A 192 -15.72 -8.68 9.23
CA THR A 192 -17.14 -9.06 9.03
C THR A 192 -18.01 -8.51 10.16
N GLU A 193 -17.52 -8.58 11.39
CA GLU A 193 -18.22 -8.07 12.58
C GLU A 193 -17.93 -6.60 12.84
N PHE A 194 -16.67 -6.17 12.61
CA PHE A 194 -16.20 -4.80 12.82
C PHE A 194 -15.61 -4.22 11.54
N PRO A 195 -16.43 -3.79 10.56
CA PRO A 195 -15.94 -3.33 9.23
C PRO A 195 -14.97 -2.14 9.31
N TYR A 196 -15.07 -1.31 10.34
CA TYR A 196 -14.18 -0.18 10.61
C TYR A 196 -13.14 -0.49 11.68
N GLY A 197 -13.06 -1.74 12.16
CA GLY A 197 -12.05 -2.17 13.12
C GLY A 197 -10.65 -2.17 12.53
N VAL A 198 -9.68 -2.03 13.41
CA VAL A 198 -8.24 -2.10 13.11
C VAL A 198 -7.61 -3.11 14.05
N ASP A 199 -6.80 -4.00 13.53
CA ASP A 199 -6.05 -4.99 14.30
C ASP A 199 -4.55 -4.68 14.17
N LEU A 200 -3.90 -4.28 15.27
CA LEU A 200 -2.53 -3.76 15.28
C LEU A 200 -1.53 -4.91 15.45
N ALA A 201 -0.52 -4.94 14.60
CA ALA A 201 0.53 -5.97 14.66
C ALA A 201 1.55 -5.62 15.76
N VAL A 202 1.67 -6.49 16.72
CA VAL A 202 2.56 -6.33 17.89
C VAL A 202 3.31 -7.64 18.20
N ASP A 203 4.29 -7.60 19.06
CA ASP A 203 5.06 -8.78 19.50
C ASP A 203 4.75 -9.25 20.94
N TRP A 204 3.80 -8.61 21.62
CA TRP A 204 3.35 -8.92 22.98
C TRP A 204 1.98 -9.59 23.08
#